data_93f6eda2837f2fe2338411f5126e57a9
#
_entry.id   93f6eda2837f2fe2338411f5126e57a9
#
_cell.length_a   1.000
_cell.length_b   1.000
_cell.length_c   1.000
_cell.angle_alpha   90.00
_cell.angle_beta   90.00
_cell.angle_gamma   90.00
#
_symmetry.space_group_name_H-M   'P 1'
#
loop_
_entity.id
_entity.type
_entity.pdbx_description
1 polymer ?
#
loop_
_entity_poly.entity_id
_entity_poly.type
_entity_poly.pdbx_seq_one_letter_code
_entity_poly.pdbx_strand_id
1 'polypeptide(L)'
;MRLGVIDYGASNIHSVARALESLGSKVSIVDTPDKFKSIDKLVFPGQGSMGSCVKKLKETEMFNSLLEAIKSKPYLGICLGLQILFNSSEESIEKGLGVINGSITKIKDLNNENLKIPHMGWNNVKIEKKHELFSGIEDKQFFYFVHSFVASSTETSITTTHYGEEFVSCLLYTSDAADDWFC
;
A
#
# COMPACT_ATOMS: atom_id res chain seq x y z
N MET A 1 -7.78 17.33 -11.93
CA MET A 1 -7.64 16.09 -11.19
C MET A 1 -7.22 16.41 -9.75
N ARG A 2 -7.96 15.92 -8.75
CA ARG A 2 -7.67 16.08 -7.31
C ARG A 2 -7.17 14.76 -6.73
N LEU A 3 -6.00 14.79 -6.10
CA LEU A 3 -5.39 13.65 -5.45
C LEU A 3 -5.70 13.70 -3.95
N GLY A 4 -6.37 12.67 -3.44
CA GLY A 4 -6.69 12.53 -2.02
C GLY A 4 -5.63 11.75 -1.27
N VAL A 5 -5.00 12.36 -0.27
CA VAL A 5 -4.12 11.64 0.67
C VAL A 5 -4.93 11.29 1.91
N ILE A 6 -5.07 10.00 2.18
CA ILE A 6 -5.92 9.50 3.27
C ILE A 6 -5.22 9.70 4.62
N ASP A 7 -5.91 10.39 5.52
CA ASP A 7 -5.47 10.60 6.90
C ASP A 7 -6.40 9.87 7.87
N TYR A 8 -5.92 8.78 8.44
CA TYR A 8 -6.61 8.05 9.51
C TYR A 8 -6.05 8.37 10.91
N GLY A 9 -5.26 9.45 11.04
CA GLY A 9 -4.75 9.96 12.31
C GLY A 9 -3.47 9.29 12.83
N ALA A 10 -2.70 8.59 12.00
CA ALA A 10 -1.52 7.83 12.46
C ALA A 10 -0.33 7.82 11.49
N SER A 11 -0.30 8.68 10.48
CA SER A 11 0.79 8.66 9.50
C SER A 11 1.42 10.03 9.26
N ASN A 12 2.61 10.05 8.65
CA ASN A 12 3.27 11.29 8.27
C ASN A 12 2.69 11.86 6.97
N ILE A 13 1.44 12.26 7.02
CA ILE A 13 0.64 12.73 5.89
C ILE A 13 1.28 13.93 5.20
N HIS A 14 1.81 14.88 5.99
CA HIS A 14 2.34 16.12 5.42
C HIS A 14 3.57 15.91 4.53
N SER A 15 4.43 14.94 4.85
CA SER A 15 5.58 14.62 4.01
C SER A 15 5.14 14.03 2.67
N VAL A 16 4.15 13.14 2.68
CA VAL A 16 3.61 12.55 1.46
C VAL A 16 2.88 13.60 0.62
N ALA A 17 2.04 14.43 1.24
CA ALA A 17 1.32 15.50 0.57
C ALA A 17 2.31 16.47 -0.13
N ARG A 18 3.33 16.94 0.57
CA ARG A 18 4.36 17.82 0.00
C ARG A 18 5.13 17.19 -1.15
N ALA A 19 5.47 15.91 -1.05
CA ALA A 19 6.13 15.19 -2.15
C ALA A 19 5.25 15.17 -3.41
N LEU A 20 3.95 14.87 -3.25
CA LEU A 20 3.01 14.86 -4.36
C LEU A 20 2.75 16.27 -4.93
N GLU A 21 2.69 17.29 -4.08
CA GLU A 21 2.56 18.70 -4.49
C GLU A 21 3.79 19.18 -5.28
N SER A 22 5.00 18.75 -4.88
CA SER A 22 6.24 19.09 -5.60
C SER A 22 6.27 18.50 -7.02
N LEU A 23 5.48 17.47 -7.29
CA LEU A 23 5.27 16.88 -8.62
C LEU A 23 4.13 17.56 -9.40
N GLY A 24 3.58 18.66 -8.88
CA GLY A 24 2.52 19.44 -9.55
C GLY A 24 1.10 18.93 -9.30
N SER A 25 0.90 17.96 -8.39
CA SER A 25 -0.43 17.45 -8.06
C SER A 25 -1.19 18.41 -7.15
N LYS A 26 -2.52 18.53 -7.38
CA LYS A 26 -3.42 19.20 -6.41
C LYS A 26 -3.81 18.18 -5.33
N VAL A 27 -3.24 18.33 -4.14
CA VAL A 27 -3.47 17.42 -3.01
C VAL A 27 -4.57 17.92 -2.09
N SER A 28 -5.39 17.02 -1.60
CA SER A 28 -6.39 17.25 -0.54
C SER A 28 -6.27 16.16 0.52
N ILE A 29 -6.32 16.52 1.78
CA ILE A 29 -6.33 15.56 2.88
C ILE A 29 -7.74 15.01 3.06
N VAL A 30 -7.86 13.68 3.08
CA VAL A 30 -9.10 12.93 3.24
C VAL A 30 -9.12 12.35 4.65
N ASP A 31 -9.76 13.04 5.58
CA ASP A 31 -9.86 12.72 7.02
C ASP A 31 -11.32 12.48 7.47
N THR A 32 -12.28 12.58 6.52
CA THR A 32 -13.69 12.32 6.75
C THR A 32 -14.32 11.58 5.55
N PRO A 33 -15.41 10.79 5.78
CA PRO A 33 -16.08 10.04 4.73
C PRO A 33 -16.54 10.87 3.52
N ASP A 34 -17.05 12.07 3.79
CA ASP A 34 -17.60 12.91 2.72
C ASP A 34 -16.55 13.41 1.72
N LYS A 35 -15.29 13.54 2.15
CA LYS A 35 -14.21 14.03 1.30
C LYS A 35 -13.89 13.07 0.15
N PHE A 36 -14.14 11.76 0.29
CA PHE A 36 -13.94 10.80 -0.78
C PHE A 36 -14.70 11.16 -2.06
N LYS A 37 -15.87 11.79 -1.95
CA LYS A 37 -16.71 12.16 -3.11
C LYS A 37 -16.05 13.17 -4.05
N SER A 38 -15.18 14.02 -3.51
CA SER A 38 -14.56 15.13 -4.25
C SER A 38 -13.17 14.80 -4.83
N ILE A 39 -12.70 13.58 -4.67
CA ILE A 39 -11.35 13.11 -5.03
C ILE A 39 -11.42 12.22 -6.26
N ASP A 40 -10.47 12.38 -7.16
CA ASP A 40 -10.38 11.59 -8.40
C ASP A 40 -9.47 10.36 -8.23
N LYS A 41 -8.36 10.47 -7.47
CA LYS A 41 -7.41 9.39 -7.19
C LYS A 41 -7.02 9.41 -5.72
N LEU A 42 -6.69 8.24 -5.16
CA LEU A 42 -6.37 8.05 -3.75
C LEU A 42 -4.92 7.65 -3.54
N VAL A 43 -4.29 8.23 -2.53
CA VAL A 43 -3.01 7.75 -1.97
C VAL A 43 -3.23 7.42 -0.51
N PHE A 44 -2.89 6.22 -0.11
CA PHE A 44 -2.96 5.78 1.28
C PHE A 44 -1.57 5.47 1.82
N PRO A 45 -0.88 6.46 2.38
CA PRO A 45 0.34 6.22 3.14
C PRO A 45 -0.02 5.68 4.52
N GLY A 46 0.78 4.79 5.05
CA GLY A 46 0.51 4.26 6.39
C GLY A 46 1.74 3.68 7.05
N GLN A 47 1.74 3.75 8.39
CA GLN A 47 2.74 3.15 9.27
C GLN A 47 2.06 2.53 10.49
N GLY A 48 2.77 1.63 11.19
CA GLY A 48 2.23 0.89 12.32
C GLY A 48 1.56 -0.41 11.90
N SER A 49 0.62 -0.91 12.68
CA SER A 49 -0.02 -2.20 12.45
C SER A 49 -1.34 -2.08 11.67
N MET A 50 -1.65 -3.12 10.89
CA MET A 50 -2.92 -3.21 10.16
C MET A 50 -4.12 -3.10 11.11
N GLY A 51 -4.06 -3.75 12.28
CA GLY A 51 -5.16 -3.68 13.24
C GLY A 51 -5.42 -2.29 13.80
N SER A 52 -4.37 -1.55 14.13
CA SER A 52 -4.52 -0.17 14.59
C SER A 52 -5.11 0.72 13.50
N CYS A 53 -4.69 0.52 12.26
CA CYS A 53 -5.21 1.26 11.11
C CYS A 53 -6.71 0.97 10.90
N VAL A 54 -7.10 -0.31 10.85
CA VAL A 54 -8.50 -0.71 10.68
C VAL A 54 -9.38 -0.15 11.80
N LYS A 55 -8.91 -0.23 13.05
CA LYS A 55 -9.64 0.33 14.20
C LYS A 55 -9.88 1.83 14.03
N LYS A 56 -8.84 2.57 13.67
CA LYS A 56 -8.93 4.02 13.42
C LYS A 56 -9.89 4.37 12.29
N LEU A 57 -9.83 3.63 11.17
CA LEU A 57 -10.74 3.82 10.05
C LEU A 57 -12.21 3.54 10.43
N LYS A 58 -12.46 2.57 11.32
CA LYS A 58 -13.80 2.28 11.85
C LYS A 58 -14.27 3.38 12.81
N GLU A 59 -13.41 3.84 13.72
CA GLU A 59 -13.69 4.92 14.66
C GLU A 59 -14.05 6.24 13.95
N THR A 60 -13.46 6.50 12.80
CA THR A 60 -13.70 7.70 11.98
C THR A 60 -14.76 7.48 10.89
N GLU A 61 -15.42 6.33 10.86
CA GLU A 61 -16.42 5.93 9.85
C GLU A 61 -15.86 5.90 8.40
N MET A 62 -14.54 5.98 8.25
CA MET A 62 -13.90 6.02 6.94
C MET A 62 -13.75 4.64 6.29
N PHE A 63 -13.86 3.54 7.03
CA PHE A 63 -13.58 2.18 6.54
C PHE A 63 -14.44 1.81 5.31
N ASN A 64 -15.74 1.96 5.42
CA ASN A 64 -16.66 1.62 4.32
C ASN A 64 -16.52 2.60 3.15
N SER A 65 -16.34 3.89 3.43
CA SER A 65 -16.16 4.92 2.40
C SER A 65 -14.86 4.71 1.61
N LEU A 66 -13.80 4.27 2.27
CA LEU A 66 -12.55 3.87 1.62
C LEU A 66 -12.75 2.64 0.73
N LEU A 67 -13.40 1.60 1.25
CA LEU A 67 -13.67 0.38 0.48
C LEU A 67 -14.48 0.67 -0.80
N GLU A 68 -15.51 1.51 -0.71
CA GLU A 68 -16.29 1.91 -1.89
C GLU A 68 -15.47 2.79 -2.86
N ALA A 69 -14.63 3.67 -2.33
CA ALA A 69 -13.79 4.54 -3.16
C ALA A 69 -12.74 3.74 -3.95
N ILE A 70 -12.14 2.71 -3.37
CA ILE A 70 -11.15 1.83 -4.04
C ILE A 70 -11.78 1.07 -5.22
N LYS A 71 -13.06 0.72 -5.16
CA LYS A 71 -13.75 0.04 -6.24
C LYS A 71 -13.94 0.90 -7.50
N SER A 72 -13.89 2.21 -7.36
CA SER A 72 -14.24 3.16 -8.42
C SER A 72 -13.16 4.19 -8.75
N LYS A 73 -12.06 4.20 -8.02
CA LYS A 73 -10.99 5.20 -8.16
C LYS A 73 -9.62 4.54 -8.12
N PRO A 74 -8.66 5.05 -8.91
CA PRO A 74 -7.27 4.63 -8.79
C PRO A 74 -6.75 4.83 -7.36
N TYR A 75 -6.04 3.85 -6.87
CA TYR A 75 -5.55 3.79 -5.48
C TYR A 75 -4.07 3.42 -5.43
N LEU A 76 -3.27 4.21 -4.74
CA LEU A 76 -1.88 3.92 -4.43
C LEU A 76 -1.73 3.69 -2.93
N GLY A 77 -1.54 2.44 -2.54
CA GLY A 77 -1.21 2.05 -1.15
C GLY A 77 0.30 2.01 -0.94
N ILE A 78 0.81 2.75 0.06
CA ILE A 78 2.22 2.77 0.41
C ILE A 78 2.40 2.07 1.75
N CYS A 79 3.22 1.01 1.79
CA CYS A 79 3.51 0.22 2.99
C CYS A 79 2.22 -0.36 3.59
N LEU A 80 1.77 0.14 4.73
CA LEU A 80 0.52 -0.28 5.36
C LEU A 80 -0.70 -0.08 4.45
N GLY A 81 -0.68 0.94 3.59
CA GLY A 81 -1.71 1.16 2.59
C GLY A 81 -1.83 0.02 1.56
N LEU A 82 -0.73 -0.69 1.26
CA LEU A 82 -0.77 -1.93 0.50
C LEU A 82 -1.32 -3.07 1.35
N GLN A 83 -0.82 -3.21 2.58
CA GLN A 83 -1.18 -4.34 3.44
C GLN A 83 -2.66 -4.39 3.80
N ILE A 84 -3.30 -3.23 4.00
CA ILE A 84 -4.73 -3.15 4.36
C ILE A 84 -5.67 -3.69 3.28
N LEU A 85 -5.21 -3.81 2.02
CA LEU A 85 -6.01 -4.38 0.93
C LEU A 85 -6.29 -5.87 1.12
N PHE A 86 -5.46 -6.59 1.88
CA PHE A 86 -5.58 -8.02 2.13
C PHE A 86 -6.67 -8.36 3.14
N ASN A 87 -7.05 -9.67 3.20
CA ASN A 87 -8.09 -10.16 4.11
C ASN A 87 -7.66 -10.09 5.58
N SER A 88 -6.39 -10.43 5.87
CA SER A 88 -5.89 -10.61 7.24
C SER A 88 -4.38 -10.36 7.35
N SER A 89 -3.92 -10.24 8.57
CA SER A 89 -2.50 -10.17 8.90
C SER A 89 -2.20 -10.99 10.15
N GLU A 90 -1.06 -11.66 10.19
CA GLU A 90 -0.56 -12.34 11.39
C GLU A 90 -0.30 -11.35 12.55
N GLU A 91 -0.18 -10.08 12.24
CA GLU A 91 0.04 -9.02 13.24
C GLU A 91 -1.22 -8.69 14.04
N SER A 92 -2.41 -9.03 13.53
CA SER A 92 -3.67 -8.54 14.09
C SER A 92 -4.84 -9.49 13.86
N ILE A 93 -5.78 -9.51 14.82
CA ILE A 93 -7.08 -10.18 14.67
C ILE A 93 -8.05 -9.38 13.79
N GLU A 94 -7.82 -8.07 13.63
CA GLU A 94 -8.64 -7.23 12.76
C GLU A 94 -8.43 -7.63 11.30
N LYS A 95 -9.52 -7.70 10.56
CA LYS A 95 -9.49 -7.99 9.12
C LYS A 95 -9.24 -6.71 8.34
N GLY A 96 -8.45 -6.81 7.26
CA GLY A 96 -8.25 -5.72 6.32
C GLY A 96 -9.49 -5.46 5.45
N LEU A 97 -9.31 -4.76 4.35
CA LEU A 97 -10.40 -4.41 3.42
C LEU A 97 -10.89 -5.61 2.59
N GLY A 98 -10.09 -6.67 2.47
CA GLY A 98 -10.45 -7.87 1.71
C GLY A 98 -10.61 -7.63 0.20
N VAL A 99 -9.96 -6.61 -0.33
CA VAL A 99 -9.94 -6.31 -1.77
C VAL A 99 -9.08 -7.33 -2.51
N ILE A 100 -8.00 -7.77 -1.87
CA ILE A 100 -7.07 -8.78 -2.39
C ILE A 100 -7.15 -10.02 -1.49
N ASN A 101 -7.39 -11.18 -2.11
CA ASN A 101 -7.38 -12.44 -1.39
C ASN A 101 -5.97 -12.79 -0.92
N GLY A 102 -5.84 -13.16 0.35
CA GLY A 102 -4.58 -13.55 0.95
C GLY A 102 -4.37 -12.94 2.33
N SER A 103 -3.19 -13.12 2.85
CA SER A 103 -2.79 -12.64 4.17
C SER A 103 -1.40 -12.00 4.15
N ILE A 104 -1.22 -11.10 5.07
CA ILE A 104 0.09 -10.52 5.40
C ILE A 104 0.72 -11.37 6.49
N THR A 105 1.92 -11.89 6.24
CA THR A 105 2.65 -12.79 7.14
C THR A 105 3.93 -12.14 7.64
N LYS A 106 4.43 -12.59 8.79
CA LYS A 106 5.73 -12.14 9.27
C LYS A 106 6.85 -12.67 8.36
N ILE A 107 7.85 -11.82 8.09
CA ILE A 107 9.04 -12.23 7.31
C ILE A 107 9.68 -13.45 7.94
N LYS A 108 10.01 -14.45 7.13
CA LYS A 108 10.65 -15.71 7.53
C LYS A 108 12.10 -15.74 7.04
N ASP A 109 12.98 -16.18 7.90
CA ASP A 109 14.37 -16.47 7.55
C ASP A 109 14.48 -17.94 7.10
N LEU A 110 14.05 -18.20 5.86
CA LEU A 110 14.01 -19.57 5.31
C LEU A 110 15.40 -20.16 5.05
N ASN A 111 16.41 -19.29 4.92
CA ASN A 111 17.78 -19.70 4.60
C ASN A 111 18.71 -19.75 5.82
N ASN A 112 18.22 -19.46 7.02
CA ASN A 112 19.00 -19.34 8.26
C ASN A 112 20.17 -18.33 8.16
N GLU A 113 19.92 -17.20 7.51
CA GLU A 113 20.90 -16.12 7.31
C GLU A 113 21.07 -15.21 8.53
N ASN A 114 20.37 -15.51 9.65
CA ASN A 114 20.30 -14.69 10.85
C ASN A 114 19.83 -13.25 10.56
N LEU A 115 18.79 -13.14 9.75
CA LEU A 115 18.26 -11.87 9.31
C LEU A 115 17.70 -11.03 10.46
N LYS A 116 17.99 -9.75 10.42
CA LYS A 116 17.39 -8.79 11.37
C LYS A 116 15.97 -8.45 10.92
N ILE A 117 15.01 -8.63 11.80
CA ILE A 117 13.63 -8.19 11.60
C ILE A 117 13.35 -7.06 12.57
N PRO A 118 12.86 -5.90 12.10
CA PRO A 118 12.36 -5.59 10.75
C PRO A 118 13.45 -5.58 9.66
N HIS A 119 13.04 -5.88 8.41
CA HIS A 119 13.80 -5.55 7.21
C HIS A 119 13.89 -4.01 7.14
N MET A 120 15.07 -3.48 7.41
CA MET A 120 15.32 -2.04 7.47
C MET A 120 16.58 -1.71 6.68
N GLY A 121 16.42 -1.01 5.56
CA GLY A 121 17.53 -0.62 4.71
C GLY A 121 17.19 -0.60 3.22
N TRP A 122 18.22 -0.36 2.41
CA TRP A 122 18.13 -0.37 0.95
C TRP A 122 18.18 -1.79 0.43
N ASN A 123 17.22 -2.15 -0.41
CA ASN A 123 17.18 -3.44 -1.09
C ASN A 123 16.68 -3.26 -2.51
N ASN A 124 17.06 -4.16 -3.41
CA ASN A 124 16.67 -4.07 -4.81
C ASN A 124 15.27 -4.63 -5.03
N VAL A 125 14.58 -4.03 -6.00
CA VAL A 125 13.24 -4.44 -6.44
C VAL A 125 13.35 -5.02 -7.83
N LYS A 126 12.96 -6.29 -7.98
CA LYS A 126 12.92 -6.98 -9.26
C LYS A 126 11.58 -6.72 -9.95
N ILE A 127 11.64 -6.25 -11.19
CA ILE A 127 10.44 -6.01 -12.02
C ILE A 127 10.05 -7.32 -12.70
N GLU A 128 8.94 -7.92 -12.29
CA GLU A 128 8.41 -9.17 -12.86
C GLU A 128 7.54 -8.90 -14.09
N LYS A 129 6.78 -7.80 -14.06
CA LYS A 129 5.91 -7.36 -15.15
C LYS A 129 6.16 -5.89 -15.44
N LYS A 130 6.36 -5.55 -16.71
CA LYS A 130 6.51 -4.15 -17.13
C LYS A 130 5.19 -3.40 -16.92
N HIS A 131 5.26 -2.23 -16.31
CA HIS A 131 4.12 -1.36 -16.08
C HIS A 131 4.56 0.10 -16.11
N GLU A 132 3.67 1.01 -16.50
CA GLU A 132 3.96 2.45 -16.62
C GLU A 132 4.38 3.09 -15.29
N LEU A 133 3.93 2.56 -14.15
CA LEU A 133 4.34 2.99 -12.81
C LEU A 133 5.88 2.94 -12.63
N PHE A 134 6.56 2.07 -13.34
CA PHE A 134 8.03 1.92 -13.31
C PHE A 134 8.72 2.58 -14.51
N SER A 135 8.03 3.48 -15.24
CA SER A 135 8.65 4.22 -16.33
C SER A 135 9.83 5.07 -15.82
N GLY A 136 11.01 4.83 -16.39
CA GLY A 136 12.25 5.48 -15.94
C GLY A 136 12.91 4.87 -14.69
N ILE A 137 12.36 3.77 -14.16
CA ILE A 137 12.96 2.98 -13.08
C ILE A 137 13.54 1.72 -13.67
N GLU A 138 14.83 1.46 -13.44
CA GLU A 138 15.52 0.28 -13.94
C GLU A 138 15.20 -0.95 -13.07
N ASP A 139 15.27 -2.14 -13.68
CA ASP A 139 15.19 -3.40 -12.94
C ASP A 139 16.29 -3.48 -11.88
N LYS A 140 15.95 -4.01 -10.71
CA LYS A 140 16.85 -4.10 -9.54
C LYS A 140 17.30 -2.75 -8.97
N GLN A 141 16.57 -1.67 -9.26
CA GLN A 141 16.77 -0.40 -8.58
C GLN A 141 16.54 -0.55 -7.08
N PHE A 142 17.32 0.19 -6.27
CA PHE A 142 17.22 0.14 -4.83
C PHE A 142 16.10 1.03 -4.29
N PHE A 143 15.32 0.46 -3.37
CA PHE A 143 14.31 1.15 -2.58
C PHE A 143 14.59 0.97 -1.10
N TYR A 144 14.15 1.91 -0.27
CA TYR A 144 14.29 1.80 1.18
C TYR A 144 13.10 1.06 1.78
N PHE A 145 13.38 0.00 2.52
CA PHE A 145 12.40 -0.83 3.21
C PHE A 145 12.44 -0.60 4.71
N VAL A 146 11.27 -0.66 5.36
CA VAL A 146 11.12 -0.67 6.81
C VAL A 146 9.82 -1.41 7.18
N HIS A 147 9.92 -2.75 7.29
CA HIS A 147 8.75 -3.59 7.57
C HIS A 147 9.15 -4.92 8.20
N SER A 148 8.22 -5.55 8.93
CA SER A 148 8.36 -6.90 9.52
C SER A 148 7.40 -7.90 8.91
N PHE A 149 6.42 -7.42 8.13
CA PHE A 149 5.35 -8.23 7.55
C PHE A 149 5.30 -8.01 6.04
N VAL A 150 4.97 -9.06 5.31
CA VAL A 150 5.01 -9.12 3.85
C VAL A 150 3.75 -9.78 3.29
N ALA A 151 3.44 -9.45 2.05
CA ALA A 151 2.47 -10.20 1.25
C ALA A 151 3.19 -11.29 0.46
N SER A 152 2.65 -12.50 0.45
CA SER A 152 3.10 -13.54 -0.46
C SER A 152 2.82 -13.15 -1.91
N SER A 153 3.59 -13.71 -2.86
CA SER A 153 3.38 -13.49 -4.29
C SER A 153 1.96 -13.88 -4.70
N THR A 154 1.35 -13.05 -5.54
CA THR A 154 0.02 -13.24 -6.12
C THR A 154 0.09 -13.05 -7.63
N GLU A 155 -1.00 -13.41 -8.35
CA GLU A 155 -1.10 -13.14 -9.79
C GLU A 155 -1.04 -11.66 -10.14
N THR A 156 -1.41 -10.80 -9.18
CA THR A 156 -1.37 -9.34 -9.30
C THR A 156 0.00 -8.73 -8.98
N SER A 157 0.99 -9.53 -8.58
CA SER A 157 2.34 -9.06 -8.29
C SER A 157 3.02 -8.56 -9.56
N ILE A 158 3.60 -7.36 -9.50
CA ILE A 158 4.37 -6.76 -10.60
C ILE A 158 5.83 -6.55 -10.25
N THR A 159 6.17 -6.50 -8.96
CA THR A 159 7.56 -6.55 -8.50
C THR A 159 7.70 -7.42 -7.27
N THR A 160 8.90 -7.99 -7.11
CA THR A 160 9.30 -8.76 -5.94
C THR A 160 10.61 -8.26 -5.36
N THR A 161 10.87 -8.64 -4.12
CA THR A 161 12.12 -8.36 -3.40
C THR A 161 12.45 -9.58 -2.55
N HIS A 162 13.74 -9.88 -2.39
CA HIS A 162 14.21 -10.99 -1.56
C HIS A 162 14.80 -10.48 -0.24
N TYR A 163 14.31 -11.03 0.88
CA TYR A 163 14.89 -10.85 2.21
C TYR A 163 14.53 -12.04 3.09
N GLY A 164 15.36 -13.09 3.06
CA GLY A 164 15.09 -14.40 3.69
C GLY A 164 14.05 -15.21 2.93
N GLU A 165 13.05 -14.57 2.40
CA GLU A 165 12.06 -15.11 1.48
C GLU A 165 11.78 -14.09 0.37
N GLU A 166 11.25 -14.54 -0.75
CA GLU A 166 10.76 -13.65 -1.79
C GLU A 166 9.36 -13.14 -1.40
N PHE A 167 9.15 -11.84 -1.49
CA PHE A 167 7.87 -11.22 -1.19
C PHE A 167 7.48 -10.15 -2.21
N VAL A 168 6.21 -9.83 -2.25
CA VAL A 168 5.67 -8.77 -3.10
C VAL A 168 6.10 -7.41 -2.59
N SER A 169 6.80 -6.65 -3.43
CA SER A 169 7.13 -5.25 -3.16
C SER A 169 6.19 -4.27 -3.86
N CYS A 170 5.57 -4.69 -4.97
CA CYS A 170 4.44 -3.96 -5.57
C CYS A 170 3.48 -4.94 -6.24
N LEU A 171 2.20 -4.62 -6.14
CA LEU A 171 1.12 -5.33 -6.83
C LEU A 171 0.23 -4.34 -7.57
N LEU A 172 -0.45 -4.83 -8.60
CA LEU A 172 -1.44 -4.10 -9.34
C LEU A 172 -2.79 -4.78 -9.18
N TYR A 173 -3.77 -4.06 -8.69
CA TYR A 173 -5.15 -4.49 -8.62
C TYR A 173 -6.02 -3.56 -9.47
N THR A 174 -6.77 -4.13 -10.40
CA THR A 174 -7.78 -3.43 -11.18
C THR A 174 -9.15 -4.00 -10.81
N SER A 175 -10.11 -3.14 -10.47
CA SER A 175 -11.51 -3.54 -10.42
C SER A 175 -12.13 -3.43 -11.81
N ASP A 176 -13.17 -4.18 -12.12
CA ASP A 176 -13.87 -4.17 -13.42
C ASP A 176 -14.31 -2.76 -13.88
N ALA A 177 -14.41 -1.82 -12.93
CA ALA A 177 -14.75 -0.42 -13.22
C ALA A 177 -13.50 0.48 -13.44
N ALA A 178 -12.29 -0.05 -13.24
CA ALA A 178 -11.01 0.67 -13.34
C ALA A 178 -10.14 0.18 -14.51
N ASP A 179 -10.68 -0.61 -15.43
CA ASP A 179 -9.94 -1.13 -16.59
C ASP A 179 -9.32 -0.05 -17.49
N ASP A 180 -9.63 1.22 -17.25
CA ASP A 180 -9.12 2.32 -18.04
C ASP A 180 -8.04 3.18 -17.35
N TRP A 181 -7.70 3.04 -16.06
CA TRP A 181 -6.75 3.96 -15.39
C TRP A 181 -6.05 3.39 -14.13
N PHE A 182 -4.84 3.10 -14.26
CA PHE A 182 -3.62 2.87 -13.49
C PHE A 182 -3.54 3.25 -12.00
N CYS A 183 -2.69 2.50 -11.31
CA CYS A 183 -2.19 2.57 -9.94
C CYS A 183 -2.18 3.92 -9.28
#